data_b15f37165b7a99722023bbcd42ea554f
#
_entry.id   b15f37165b7a99722023bbcd42ea554f
#
_cell.length_a   1.000
_cell.length_b   1.000
_cell.length_c   1.000
_cell.angle_alpha   90.00
_cell.angle_beta   90.00
_cell.angle_gamma   90.00
#
_symmetry.space_group_name_H-M   'P 1'
#
loop_
_entity.id
_entity.type
_entity.pdbx_description
1 polymer ?
#
loop_
_entity_poly.entity_id
_entity_poly.type
_entity_poly.pdbx_seq_one_letter_code
_entity_poly.pdbx_strand_id
1 'polypeptide(L)'
;KEYRQQRQMCIRDRKIEPNFKKTILDIAQGEFKAFNIPIPSGHIWDSFLRVFLGLSLGVIAGVPLGLFMGLSRFAKGYFDPVIELYRPVPPLAWAPLIITVFGIDNSGKVFLLFMVSFAIMIVSARAGASGTQLSKIHAAHSLGASHWQILTRVIFPNSLPEILTGIRVAVGVCWGTLVAAEFLAGTTGIGFVENVARKYMQYEHIWITIFVMGMLGLLFDLAMRWLIRKTIPWRGKG
;
A
#
# COMPACT_ATOMS: atom_id res chain seq x y z
N LYS A 1 -32.64 -36.46 3.42
CA LYS A 1 -31.58 -37.16 4.21
C LYS A 1 -30.25 -36.41 4.13
N GLU A 2 -29.84 -35.94 2.97
CA GLU A 2 -28.58 -35.17 2.79
C GLU A 2 -28.54 -33.87 3.60
N TYR A 3 -29.63 -33.11 3.64
CA TYR A 3 -29.74 -31.88 4.40
C TYR A 3 -29.61 -32.09 5.92
N ARG A 4 -30.05 -33.21 6.43
CA ARG A 4 -29.87 -33.62 7.84
C ARG A 4 -28.43 -34.02 8.14
N GLN A 5 -27.75 -34.68 7.21
CA GLN A 5 -26.31 -35.02 7.37
C GLN A 5 -25.43 -33.78 7.33
N GLN A 6 -25.70 -32.84 6.43
CA GLN A 6 -24.97 -31.55 6.42
C GLN A 6 -25.18 -30.74 7.71
N ARG A 7 -26.43 -30.74 8.23
CA ARG A 7 -26.69 -30.06 9.52
C ARG A 7 -25.98 -30.72 10.70
N GLN A 8 -25.92 -32.05 10.71
CA GLN A 8 -25.20 -32.80 11.76
C GLN A 8 -23.69 -32.66 11.65
N MET A 9 -23.15 -32.56 10.44
CA MET A 9 -21.74 -32.24 10.20
C MET A 9 -21.39 -30.84 10.70
N CYS A 10 -22.17 -29.81 10.36
CA CYS A 10 -22.02 -28.45 10.88
C CYS A 10 -22.16 -28.33 12.40
N ILE A 11 -22.95 -29.19 13.06
CA ILE A 11 -23.14 -29.16 14.51
C ILE A 11 -21.99 -29.90 15.23
N ARG A 12 -21.42 -30.93 14.61
CA ARG A 12 -20.29 -31.69 15.18
C ARG A 12 -18.97 -30.90 15.14
N ASP A 13 -18.78 -30.05 14.11
CA ASP A 13 -17.59 -29.19 14.01
C ASP A 13 -17.67 -27.95 14.91
N ARG A 14 -18.83 -27.67 15.52
CA ARG A 14 -19.02 -26.52 16.42
C ARG A 14 -18.43 -26.70 17.82
N LYS A 15 -17.78 -27.83 18.11
CA LYS A 15 -17.04 -28.09 19.37
C LYS A 15 -15.53 -27.84 19.26
N ILE A 16 -15.09 -27.14 18.22
CA ILE A 16 -13.72 -26.61 18.20
C ILE A 16 -13.77 -25.33 19.02
N GLU A 17 -13.38 -25.41 20.28
CA GLU A 17 -13.07 -24.20 21.06
C GLU A 17 -12.13 -23.34 20.22
N PRO A 18 -12.46 -22.07 19.96
CA PRO A 18 -11.60 -21.20 19.19
C PRO A 18 -10.31 -20.99 20.00
N ASN A 19 -9.31 -21.80 19.72
CA ASN A 19 -8.00 -21.59 20.29
C ASN A 19 -7.39 -20.38 19.56
N PHE A 20 -7.68 -19.19 20.10
CA PHE A 20 -7.24 -17.90 19.55
C PHE A 20 -5.75 -17.89 19.20
N LYS A 21 -4.91 -18.53 20.05
CA LYS A 21 -3.49 -18.72 19.77
C LYS A 21 -3.23 -19.56 18.52
N LYS A 22 -3.98 -20.67 18.34
CA LYS A 22 -3.82 -21.55 17.19
C LYS A 22 -4.28 -20.87 15.91
N THR A 23 -5.40 -20.16 15.95
CA THR A 23 -5.91 -19.39 14.79
C THR A 23 -4.94 -18.29 14.36
N ILE A 24 -4.34 -17.56 15.32
CA ILE A 24 -3.30 -16.57 14.99
C ILE A 24 -2.05 -17.24 14.41
N LEU A 25 -1.63 -18.39 14.95
CA LEU A 25 -0.51 -19.14 14.41
C LEU A 25 -0.79 -19.68 13.00
N ASP A 26 -1.99 -20.18 12.73
CA ASP A 26 -2.39 -20.68 11.41
C ASP A 26 -2.46 -19.53 10.39
N ILE A 27 -2.92 -18.33 10.79
CA ILE A 27 -2.87 -17.11 9.97
C ILE A 27 -1.41 -16.67 9.75
N ALA A 28 -0.53 -16.91 10.71
CA ALA A 28 0.88 -16.59 10.61
C ALA A 28 1.70 -17.61 9.78
N GLN A 29 1.23 -18.83 9.53
CA GLN A 29 1.97 -19.95 8.94
C GLN A 29 1.60 -20.25 7.47
N GLY A 30 1.46 -19.27 6.57
CA GLY A 30 1.27 -19.53 5.14
C GLY A 30 2.58 -19.61 4.35
N GLU A 31 2.63 -20.29 3.21
CA GLU A 31 3.83 -20.37 2.36
C GLU A 31 3.92 -19.22 1.35
N PHE A 32 5.05 -18.51 1.32
CA PHE A 32 5.34 -17.45 0.34
C PHE A 32 6.40 -17.92 -0.68
N LYS A 33 5.95 -18.33 -1.88
CA LYS A 33 6.82 -18.90 -2.93
C LYS A 33 7.18 -17.93 -4.07
N ALA A 34 6.77 -16.64 -4.02
CA ALA A 34 6.79 -15.79 -5.22
C ALA A 34 8.16 -15.36 -5.72
N PHE A 35 9.18 -15.31 -4.87
CA PHE A 35 10.49 -14.74 -5.25
C PHE A 35 11.68 -15.62 -4.89
N ASN A 36 11.49 -16.92 -4.64
CA ASN A 36 12.57 -17.85 -4.23
C ASN A 36 13.43 -17.36 -3.04
N ILE A 37 12.87 -16.45 -2.22
CA ILE A 37 13.55 -15.94 -1.03
C ILE A 37 13.07 -16.80 0.15
N PRO A 38 13.96 -17.43 0.92
CA PRO A 38 13.60 -18.17 2.14
C PRO A 38 13.21 -17.19 3.25
N ILE A 39 11.98 -16.68 3.19
CA ILE A 39 11.43 -15.77 4.21
C ILE A 39 10.41 -16.57 5.04
N PRO A 40 10.33 -16.34 6.37
CA PRO A 40 9.33 -17.01 7.21
C PRO A 40 7.94 -16.77 6.65
N SER A 41 7.26 -17.83 6.30
CA SER A 41 6.02 -17.87 5.57
C SER A 41 4.82 -17.72 6.50
N GLY A 42 3.95 -16.75 6.22
CA GLY A 42 2.71 -16.55 6.97
C GLY A 42 1.76 -15.62 6.23
N HIS A 43 0.44 -15.83 6.34
CA HIS A 43 -0.56 -14.99 5.68
C HIS A 43 -0.38 -13.50 5.98
N ILE A 44 -0.01 -13.15 7.22
CA ILE A 44 0.28 -11.77 7.63
C ILE A 44 1.53 -11.25 6.93
N TRP A 45 2.58 -12.08 6.88
CA TRP A 45 3.85 -11.73 6.26
C TRP A 45 3.74 -11.56 4.75
N ASP A 46 2.98 -12.44 4.10
CA ASP A 46 2.70 -12.35 2.66
C ASP A 46 2.01 -11.03 2.30
N SER A 47 0.94 -10.68 3.05
CA SER A 47 0.24 -9.42 2.86
C SER A 47 1.15 -8.22 3.11
N PHE A 48 1.96 -8.27 4.17
CA PHE A 48 2.93 -7.22 4.49
C PHE A 48 3.96 -7.01 3.37
N LEU A 49 4.58 -8.10 2.88
CA LEU A 49 5.58 -8.02 1.81
C LEU A 49 5.01 -7.47 0.52
N ARG A 50 3.79 -7.88 0.14
CA ARG A 50 3.13 -7.35 -1.06
C ARG A 50 2.93 -5.84 -0.97
N VAL A 51 2.43 -5.34 0.18
CA VAL A 51 2.28 -3.89 0.41
C VAL A 51 3.63 -3.20 0.37
N PHE A 52 4.63 -3.75 1.08
CA PHE A 52 5.96 -3.14 1.14
C PHE A 52 6.62 -3.05 -0.24
N LEU A 53 6.56 -4.11 -1.03
CA LEU A 53 7.14 -4.14 -2.39
C LEU A 53 6.38 -3.19 -3.33
N GLY A 54 5.05 -3.27 -3.39
CA GLY A 54 4.26 -2.40 -4.24
C GLY A 54 4.43 -0.92 -3.89
N LEU A 55 4.40 -0.59 -2.59
CA LEU A 55 4.63 0.75 -2.09
C LEU A 55 6.04 1.26 -2.43
N SER A 56 7.07 0.45 -2.17
CA SER A 56 8.47 0.84 -2.44
C SER A 56 8.70 1.13 -3.92
N LEU A 57 8.19 0.28 -4.81
CA LEU A 57 8.25 0.51 -6.26
C LEU A 57 7.51 1.80 -6.66
N GLY A 58 6.33 2.03 -6.10
CA GLY A 58 5.56 3.25 -6.35
C GLY A 58 6.25 4.52 -5.85
N VAL A 59 6.90 4.46 -4.70
CA VAL A 59 7.71 5.58 -4.17
C VAL A 59 8.92 5.84 -5.06
N ILE A 60 9.68 4.80 -5.40
CA ILE A 60 10.91 4.92 -6.21
C ILE A 60 10.60 5.49 -7.60
N ALA A 61 9.50 5.10 -8.23
CA ALA A 61 9.12 5.61 -9.55
C ALA A 61 8.31 6.91 -9.47
N GLY A 62 7.37 7.01 -8.53
CA GLY A 62 6.42 8.12 -8.44
C GLY A 62 7.02 9.41 -7.91
N VAL A 63 7.95 9.34 -6.94
CA VAL A 63 8.56 10.55 -6.38
C VAL A 63 9.41 11.29 -7.42
N PRO A 64 10.35 10.66 -8.15
CA PRO A 64 11.12 11.37 -9.17
C PRO A 64 10.24 11.96 -10.28
N LEU A 65 9.26 11.19 -10.75
CA LEU A 65 8.33 11.68 -11.78
C LEU A 65 7.48 12.85 -11.28
N GLY A 66 6.95 12.76 -10.07
CA GLY A 66 6.17 13.84 -9.45
C GLY A 66 6.98 15.12 -9.23
N LEU A 67 8.21 15.00 -8.77
CA LEU A 67 9.14 16.13 -8.65
C LEU A 67 9.42 16.75 -10.03
N PHE A 68 9.71 15.93 -11.03
CA PHE A 68 9.95 16.40 -12.40
C PHE A 68 8.73 17.15 -12.98
N MET A 69 7.51 16.63 -12.75
CA MET A 69 6.27 17.31 -13.16
C MET A 69 6.04 18.62 -12.39
N GLY A 70 6.44 18.70 -11.12
CA GLY A 70 6.34 19.91 -10.32
C GLY A 70 7.26 21.04 -10.80
N LEU A 71 8.37 20.70 -11.44
CA LEU A 71 9.40 21.63 -11.91
C LEU A 71 9.27 22.01 -13.38
N SER A 72 8.80 21.11 -14.22
CA SER A 72 8.74 21.27 -15.67
C SER A 72 7.30 21.49 -16.17
N ARG A 73 7.03 22.65 -16.78
CA ARG A 73 5.73 22.92 -17.44
C ARG A 73 5.41 21.92 -18.54
N PHE A 74 6.45 21.48 -19.27
CA PHE A 74 6.30 20.47 -20.32
C PHE A 74 5.90 19.11 -19.74
N ALA A 75 6.62 18.63 -18.72
CA ALA A 75 6.29 17.37 -18.07
C ALA A 75 4.89 17.40 -17.46
N LYS A 76 4.53 18.52 -16.82
CA LYS A 76 3.19 18.74 -16.30
C LYS A 76 2.14 18.60 -17.42
N GLY A 77 2.27 19.34 -18.52
CA GLY A 77 1.30 19.33 -19.62
C GLY A 77 1.13 17.96 -20.28
N TYR A 78 2.21 17.15 -20.30
CA TYR A 78 2.18 15.82 -20.90
C TYR A 78 1.60 14.73 -19.98
N PHE A 79 2.00 14.70 -18.73
CA PHE A 79 1.61 13.63 -17.80
C PHE A 79 0.32 13.94 -17.03
N ASP A 80 -0.05 15.20 -16.80
CA ASP A 80 -1.26 15.56 -16.06
C ASP A 80 -2.53 14.93 -16.63
N PRO A 81 -2.82 15.02 -17.94
CA PRO A 81 -4.05 14.44 -18.48
C PRO A 81 -4.14 12.92 -18.24
N VAL A 82 -2.99 12.22 -18.32
CA VAL A 82 -2.94 10.76 -18.10
C VAL A 82 -3.23 10.42 -16.64
N ILE A 83 -2.64 11.19 -15.71
CA ILE A 83 -2.81 10.97 -14.27
C ILE A 83 -4.24 11.33 -13.85
N GLU A 84 -4.78 12.44 -14.37
CA GLU A 84 -6.15 12.86 -14.08
C GLU A 84 -7.20 11.89 -14.62
N LEU A 85 -6.93 11.25 -15.77
CA LEU A 85 -7.78 10.18 -16.30
C LEU A 85 -7.70 8.90 -15.47
N TYR A 86 -6.50 8.56 -14.95
CA TYR A 86 -6.28 7.34 -14.18
C TYR A 86 -6.86 7.43 -12.76
N ARG A 87 -6.73 8.57 -12.08
CA ARG A 87 -7.09 8.76 -10.66
C ARG A 87 -8.54 8.44 -10.30
N PRO A 88 -9.57 8.80 -11.10
CA PRO A 88 -10.95 8.49 -10.77
C PRO A 88 -11.27 7.00 -10.83
N VAL A 89 -10.48 6.20 -11.54
CA VAL A 89 -10.72 4.76 -11.67
C VAL A 89 -10.33 4.06 -10.37
N PRO A 90 -11.29 3.37 -9.70
CA PRO A 90 -10.96 2.62 -8.49
C PRO A 90 -9.87 1.59 -8.78
N PRO A 91 -8.81 1.51 -7.95
CA PRO A 91 -7.70 0.58 -8.20
C PRO A 91 -8.15 -0.88 -8.37
N LEU A 92 -9.17 -1.28 -7.63
CA LEU A 92 -9.74 -2.64 -7.70
C LEU A 92 -10.39 -2.94 -9.05
N ALA A 93 -10.84 -1.93 -9.81
CA ALA A 93 -11.39 -2.13 -11.15
C ALA A 93 -10.36 -2.68 -12.13
N TRP A 94 -9.06 -2.45 -11.89
CA TRP A 94 -7.96 -3.00 -12.69
C TRP A 94 -7.64 -4.46 -12.36
N ALA A 95 -8.13 -4.99 -11.22
CA ALA A 95 -7.79 -6.33 -10.76
C ALA A 95 -8.10 -7.44 -11.79
N PRO A 96 -9.27 -7.49 -12.49
CA PRO A 96 -9.53 -8.52 -13.47
C PRO A 96 -8.54 -8.49 -14.64
N LEU A 97 -8.18 -7.30 -15.13
CA LEU A 97 -7.20 -7.14 -16.20
C LEU A 97 -5.82 -7.61 -15.77
N ILE A 98 -5.40 -7.22 -14.57
CA ILE A 98 -4.11 -7.59 -14.00
C ILE A 98 -4.02 -9.09 -13.78
N ILE A 99 -5.09 -9.71 -13.28
CA ILE A 99 -5.17 -11.17 -13.11
C ILE A 99 -5.06 -11.89 -14.46
N THR A 100 -5.67 -11.34 -15.51
CA THR A 100 -5.60 -11.93 -16.86
C THR A 100 -4.18 -11.87 -17.43
N VAL A 101 -3.42 -10.81 -17.16
CA VAL A 101 -2.06 -10.59 -17.70
C VAL A 101 -1.00 -11.29 -16.85
N PHE A 102 -1.06 -11.16 -15.53
CA PHE A 102 -0.06 -11.63 -14.58
C PHE A 102 -0.41 -12.95 -13.89
N GLY A 103 -1.65 -13.45 -14.08
CA GLY A 103 -2.16 -14.59 -13.33
C GLY A 103 -2.59 -14.23 -11.90
N ILE A 104 -2.95 -15.26 -11.13
CA ILE A 104 -3.43 -15.13 -9.73
C ILE A 104 -2.25 -14.93 -8.75
N ASP A 105 -1.04 -14.94 -9.25
CA ASP A 105 0.20 -14.88 -8.48
C ASP A 105 0.41 -13.56 -7.71
N ASN A 106 1.45 -13.56 -6.89
CA ASN A 106 1.85 -12.40 -6.09
C ASN A 106 2.30 -11.21 -6.96
N SER A 107 2.85 -11.47 -8.15
CA SER A 107 3.29 -10.45 -9.10
C SER A 107 2.15 -9.50 -9.51
N GLY A 108 0.98 -10.05 -9.82
CA GLY A 108 -0.20 -9.24 -10.17
C GLY A 108 -0.66 -8.35 -9.00
N LYS A 109 -0.67 -8.89 -7.78
CA LYS A 109 -1.04 -8.12 -6.58
C LYS A 109 -0.05 -7.01 -6.28
N VAL A 110 1.27 -7.31 -6.36
CA VAL A 110 2.33 -6.29 -6.19
C VAL A 110 2.24 -5.22 -7.28
N PHE A 111 1.97 -5.59 -8.53
CA PHE A 111 1.78 -4.64 -9.62
C PHE A 111 0.55 -3.73 -9.39
N LEU A 112 -0.56 -4.29 -8.92
CA LEU A 112 -1.74 -3.50 -8.55
C LEU A 112 -1.40 -2.47 -7.47
N LEU A 113 -0.68 -2.87 -6.43
CA LEU A 113 -0.27 -1.99 -5.35
C LEU A 113 0.76 -0.94 -5.81
N PHE A 114 1.64 -1.31 -6.72
CA PHE A 114 2.54 -0.38 -7.39
C PHE A 114 1.75 0.71 -8.13
N MET A 115 0.76 0.36 -8.95
CA MET A 115 -0.06 1.33 -9.66
C MET A 115 -0.76 2.31 -8.70
N VAL A 116 -1.32 1.80 -7.60
CA VAL A 116 -1.98 2.62 -6.57
C VAL A 116 -1.01 3.60 -5.93
N SER A 117 0.11 3.10 -5.42
CA SER A 117 1.11 3.92 -4.73
C SER A 117 1.79 4.90 -5.67
N PHE A 118 2.07 4.50 -6.91
CA PHE A 118 2.67 5.34 -7.95
C PHE A 118 1.83 6.60 -8.21
N ALA A 119 0.52 6.45 -8.43
CA ALA A 119 -0.36 7.58 -8.67
C ALA A 119 -0.42 8.55 -7.47
N ILE A 120 -0.52 8.02 -6.25
CA ILE A 120 -0.55 8.83 -5.03
C ILE A 120 0.78 9.57 -4.86
N MET A 121 1.89 8.88 -5.10
CA MET A 121 3.24 9.46 -4.92
C MET A 121 3.55 10.55 -5.93
N ILE A 122 3.12 10.39 -7.19
CA ILE A 122 3.27 11.47 -8.20
C ILE A 122 2.57 12.73 -7.73
N VAL A 123 1.32 12.62 -7.30
CA VAL A 123 0.53 13.79 -6.88
C VAL A 123 1.15 14.46 -5.66
N SER A 124 1.56 13.67 -4.65
CA SER A 124 2.14 14.20 -3.43
C SER A 124 3.51 14.84 -3.66
N ALA A 125 4.38 14.21 -4.45
CA ALA A 125 5.69 14.76 -4.79
C ALA A 125 5.59 16.03 -5.63
N ARG A 126 4.65 16.03 -6.60
CA ARG A 126 4.34 17.22 -7.40
C ARG A 126 3.83 18.37 -6.54
N ALA A 127 2.88 18.11 -5.63
CA ALA A 127 2.37 19.12 -4.72
C ALA A 127 3.49 19.71 -3.85
N GLY A 128 4.37 18.88 -3.31
CA GLY A 128 5.53 19.31 -2.54
C GLY A 128 6.50 20.18 -3.36
N ALA A 129 6.81 19.79 -4.60
CA ALA A 129 7.70 20.56 -5.47
C ALA A 129 7.08 21.91 -5.85
N SER A 130 5.82 21.91 -6.27
CA SER A 130 5.10 23.14 -6.66
C SER A 130 4.82 24.08 -5.48
N GLY A 131 4.76 23.55 -4.25
CA GLY A 131 4.60 24.31 -3.02
C GLY A 131 5.85 25.04 -2.54
N THR A 132 6.99 24.85 -3.22
CA THR A 132 8.23 25.55 -2.85
C THR A 132 8.14 27.03 -3.21
N GLN A 133 8.37 27.90 -2.22
CA GLN A 133 8.31 29.35 -2.40
C GLN A 133 9.35 29.83 -3.44
N LEU A 134 8.91 30.60 -4.42
CA LEU A 134 9.78 31.15 -5.46
C LEU A 134 10.91 32.02 -4.90
N SER A 135 10.67 32.74 -3.80
CA SER A 135 11.68 33.53 -3.11
C SER A 135 12.90 32.70 -2.66
N LYS A 136 12.68 31.46 -2.19
CA LYS A 136 13.78 30.55 -1.81
C LYS A 136 14.59 30.10 -3.03
N ILE A 137 13.90 29.85 -4.14
CA ILE A 137 14.54 29.46 -5.41
C ILE A 137 15.38 30.64 -5.96
N HIS A 138 14.82 31.85 -5.99
CA HIS A 138 15.52 33.04 -6.46
C HIS A 138 16.72 33.38 -5.55
N ALA A 139 16.58 33.28 -4.24
CA ALA A 139 17.71 33.51 -3.30
C ALA A 139 18.86 32.52 -3.56
N ALA A 140 18.56 31.22 -3.77
CA ALA A 140 19.56 30.22 -4.10
C ALA A 140 20.24 30.52 -5.45
N HIS A 141 19.46 30.96 -6.44
CA HIS A 141 19.99 31.36 -7.75
C HIS A 141 20.94 32.58 -7.65
N SER A 142 20.56 33.58 -6.86
CA SER A 142 21.37 34.78 -6.63
C SER A 142 22.72 34.48 -5.93
N LEU A 143 22.75 33.36 -5.18
CA LEU A 143 23.97 32.83 -4.56
C LEU A 143 24.80 31.93 -5.51
N GLY A 144 24.43 31.84 -6.79
CA GLY A 144 25.15 31.04 -7.80
C GLY A 144 24.87 29.53 -7.75
N ALA A 145 23.80 29.09 -7.09
CA ALA A 145 23.47 27.69 -7.02
C ALA A 145 23.06 27.15 -8.41
N SER A 146 23.57 25.98 -8.79
CA SER A 146 23.18 25.28 -10.01
C SER A 146 21.76 24.70 -9.88
N HIS A 147 21.10 24.39 -11.00
CA HIS A 147 19.76 23.78 -11.00
C HIS A 147 19.70 22.48 -10.20
N TRP A 148 20.75 21.64 -10.24
CA TRP A 148 20.85 20.42 -9.46
C TRP A 148 20.97 20.69 -7.96
N GLN A 149 21.73 21.71 -7.58
CA GLN A 149 21.84 22.12 -6.18
C GLN A 149 20.53 22.69 -5.65
N ILE A 150 19.80 23.46 -6.47
CA ILE A 150 18.46 23.96 -6.11
C ILE A 150 17.48 22.80 -5.92
N LEU A 151 17.49 21.81 -6.84
CA LEU A 151 16.64 20.63 -6.71
C LEU A 151 16.93 19.85 -5.41
N THR A 152 18.20 19.52 -5.16
CA THR A 152 18.58 18.62 -4.06
C THR A 152 18.62 19.30 -2.70
N ARG A 153 18.96 20.59 -2.64
CA ARG A 153 19.16 21.32 -1.36
C ARG A 153 17.99 22.24 -0.98
N VAL A 154 17.14 22.62 -1.93
CA VAL A 154 16.01 23.52 -1.68
C VAL A 154 14.68 22.82 -1.90
N ILE A 155 14.45 22.29 -3.11
CA ILE A 155 13.13 21.77 -3.50
C ILE A 155 12.86 20.43 -2.84
N PHE A 156 13.78 19.48 -2.93
CA PHE A 156 13.58 18.14 -2.36
C PHE A 156 13.36 18.16 -0.85
N PRO A 157 14.17 18.84 -0.03
CA PRO A 157 13.91 18.95 1.40
C PRO A 157 12.59 19.66 1.74
N ASN A 158 12.20 20.67 0.94
CA ASN A 158 10.94 21.36 1.11
C ASN A 158 9.73 20.48 0.74
N SER A 159 9.91 19.53 -0.18
CA SER A 159 8.88 18.59 -0.63
C SER A 159 8.71 17.36 0.29
N LEU A 160 9.70 17.07 1.14
CA LEU A 160 9.70 15.89 2.03
C LEU A 160 8.43 15.79 2.90
N PRO A 161 7.89 16.86 3.51
CA PRO A 161 6.66 16.78 4.29
C PRO A 161 5.46 16.25 3.49
N GLU A 162 5.32 16.70 2.24
CA GLU A 162 4.23 16.26 1.36
C GLU A 162 4.46 14.83 0.85
N ILE A 163 5.71 14.48 0.51
CA ILE A 163 6.09 13.12 0.10
C ILE A 163 5.78 12.12 1.22
N LEU A 164 6.21 12.40 2.46
CA LEU A 164 5.96 11.49 3.59
C LEU A 164 4.47 11.42 3.96
N THR A 165 3.73 12.52 3.81
CA THR A 165 2.27 12.50 3.95
C THR A 165 1.64 11.64 2.85
N GLY A 166 2.14 11.74 1.62
CA GLY A 166 1.74 10.89 0.50
C GLY A 166 2.00 9.41 0.75
N ILE A 167 3.17 9.04 1.27
CA ILE A 167 3.50 7.66 1.65
C ILE A 167 2.49 7.13 2.67
N ARG A 168 2.16 7.93 3.68
CA ARG A 168 1.18 7.54 4.70
C ARG A 168 -0.21 7.28 4.11
N VAL A 169 -0.66 8.14 3.19
CA VAL A 169 -1.93 7.95 2.48
C VAL A 169 -1.85 6.71 1.59
N ALA A 170 -0.75 6.55 0.84
CA ALA A 170 -0.53 5.40 -0.03
C ALA A 170 -0.57 4.07 0.73
N VAL A 171 0.05 3.99 1.92
CA VAL A 171 -0.02 2.80 2.79
C VAL A 171 -1.47 2.43 3.10
N GLY A 172 -2.29 3.40 3.52
CA GLY A 172 -3.70 3.14 3.87
C GLY A 172 -4.51 2.64 2.67
N VAL A 173 -4.34 3.26 1.50
CA VAL A 173 -5.04 2.85 0.27
C VAL A 173 -4.54 1.50 -0.24
N CYS A 174 -3.23 1.26 -0.23
CA CYS A 174 -2.64 -0.02 -0.61
C CYS A 174 -3.12 -1.15 0.28
N TRP A 175 -3.22 -0.91 1.60
CA TRP A 175 -3.70 -1.91 2.55
C TRP A 175 -5.13 -2.35 2.24
N GLY A 176 -6.06 -1.41 2.06
CA GLY A 176 -7.43 -1.71 1.69
C GLY A 176 -7.56 -2.39 0.32
N THR A 177 -6.78 -1.93 -0.67
CA THR A 177 -6.76 -2.52 -2.02
C THR A 177 -6.21 -3.94 -2.01
N LEU A 178 -5.15 -4.21 -1.22
CA LEU A 178 -4.58 -5.54 -1.09
C LEU A 178 -5.59 -6.53 -0.53
N VAL A 179 -6.25 -6.18 0.59
CA VAL A 179 -7.24 -7.05 1.22
C VAL A 179 -8.34 -7.43 0.23
N ALA A 180 -8.84 -6.44 -0.53
CA ALA A 180 -9.84 -6.68 -1.55
C ALA A 180 -9.31 -7.55 -2.71
N ALA A 181 -8.06 -7.37 -3.14
CA ALA A 181 -7.44 -8.19 -4.17
C ALA A 181 -7.21 -9.64 -3.70
N GLU A 182 -6.77 -9.83 -2.45
CA GLU A 182 -6.61 -11.15 -1.84
C GLU A 182 -7.96 -11.86 -1.64
N PHE A 183 -9.00 -11.10 -1.32
CA PHE A 183 -10.36 -11.63 -1.19
C PHE A 183 -10.91 -12.16 -2.53
N LEU A 184 -10.62 -11.46 -3.63
CA LEU A 184 -11.08 -11.87 -4.97
C LEU A 184 -10.28 -13.03 -5.55
N ALA A 185 -8.97 -12.97 -5.47
CA ALA A 185 -8.06 -13.87 -6.17
C ALA A 185 -6.84 -14.27 -5.32
N GLY A 186 -7.02 -14.38 -3.99
CA GLY A 186 -5.96 -14.83 -3.09
C GLY A 186 -5.84 -16.34 -3.04
N THR A 187 -4.60 -16.83 -2.92
CA THR A 187 -4.25 -18.17 -2.48
C THR A 187 -3.61 -18.14 -1.10
N THR A 188 -3.08 -16.98 -0.72
CA THR A 188 -2.48 -16.67 0.59
C THR A 188 -2.76 -15.21 0.94
N GLY A 189 -2.63 -14.86 2.21
CA GLY A 189 -2.84 -13.50 2.70
C GLY A 189 -4.04 -13.40 3.67
N ILE A 190 -4.17 -12.25 4.33
CA ILE A 190 -5.23 -12.04 5.34
C ILE A 190 -6.60 -11.98 4.69
N GLY A 191 -6.72 -11.33 3.52
CA GLY A 191 -7.97 -11.27 2.77
C GLY A 191 -8.40 -12.64 2.22
N PHE A 192 -7.47 -13.52 1.90
CA PHE A 192 -7.77 -14.91 1.54
C PHE A 192 -8.37 -15.67 2.74
N VAL A 193 -7.77 -15.55 3.92
CA VAL A 193 -8.30 -16.19 5.15
C VAL A 193 -9.73 -15.72 5.43
N GLU A 194 -9.99 -14.42 5.30
CA GLU A 194 -11.34 -13.86 5.46
C GLU A 194 -12.33 -14.44 4.45
N ASN A 195 -11.94 -14.57 3.16
CA ASN A 195 -12.79 -15.16 2.12
C ASN A 195 -13.13 -16.63 2.42
N VAL A 196 -12.14 -17.40 2.88
CA VAL A 196 -12.34 -18.81 3.28
C VAL A 196 -13.26 -18.87 4.49
N ALA A 197 -13.00 -18.08 5.53
CA ALA A 197 -13.85 -18.02 6.72
C ALA A 197 -15.31 -17.67 6.38
N ARG A 198 -15.53 -16.74 5.45
CA ARG A 198 -16.86 -16.38 4.96
C ARG A 198 -17.55 -17.53 4.26
N LYS A 199 -16.85 -18.26 3.37
CA LYS A 199 -17.41 -19.40 2.63
C LYS A 199 -17.87 -20.52 3.57
N TYR A 200 -17.15 -20.72 4.67
CA TYR A 200 -17.47 -21.76 5.65
C TYR A 200 -18.31 -21.25 6.83
N MET A 201 -18.85 -20.01 6.75
CA MET A 201 -19.67 -19.38 7.80
C MET A 201 -18.98 -19.34 9.18
N GLN A 202 -17.66 -19.19 9.19
CA GLN A 202 -16.84 -19.13 10.41
C GLN A 202 -16.73 -17.68 10.88
N TYR A 203 -17.78 -17.16 11.51
CA TYR A 203 -17.85 -15.75 11.95
C TYR A 203 -16.74 -15.36 12.91
N GLU A 204 -16.30 -16.26 13.76
CA GLU A 204 -15.23 -16.03 14.73
C GLU A 204 -13.90 -15.68 14.02
N HIS A 205 -13.56 -16.40 12.95
CA HIS A 205 -12.36 -16.14 12.15
C HIS A 205 -12.47 -14.82 11.38
N ILE A 206 -13.67 -14.43 10.94
CA ILE A 206 -13.89 -13.14 10.27
C ILE A 206 -13.61 -12.00 11.25
N TRP A 207 -14.13 -12.07 12.48
CA TRP A 207 -13.85 -11.05 13.49
C TRP A 207 -12.36 -10.94 13.83
N ILE A 208 -11.68 -12.09 13.94
CA ILE A 208 -10.24 -12.13 14.22
C ILE A 208 -9.45 -11.51 13.06
N THR A 209 -9.76 -11.83 11.82
CA THR A 209 -9.06 -11.25 10.65
C THR A 209 -9.26 -9.75 10.56
N ILE A 210 -10.49 -9.25 10.77
CA ILE A 210 -10.77 -7.80 10.81
C ILE A 210 -9.95 -7.12 11.92
N PHE A 211 -9.92 -7.70 13.12
CA PHE A 211 -9.14 -7.16 14.23
C PHE A 211 -7.64 -7.12 13.92
N VAL A 212 -7.08 -8.22 13.37
CA VAL A 212 -5.67 -8.30 12.97
C VAL A 212 -5.35 -7.27 11.90
N MET A 213 -6.21 -7.11 10.88
CA MET A 213 -6.04 -6.08 9.86
C MET A 213 -6.04 -4.66 10.44
N GLY A 214 -6.98 -4.37 11.34
CA GLY A 214 -7.04 -3.08 12.03
C GLY A 214 -5.79 -2.79 12.85
N MET A 215 -5.29 -3.78 13.59
CA MET A 215 -4.06 -3.66 14.38
C MET A 215 -2.84 -3.43 13.49
N LEU A 216 -2.70 -4.16 12.38
CA LEU A 216 -1.59 -3.97 11.45
C LEU A 216 -1.64 -2.60 10.79
N GLY A 217 -2.82 -2.15 10.35
CA GLY A 217 -3.00 -0.81 9.81
C GLY A 217 -2.64 0.28 10.83
N LEU A 218 -3.05 0.13 12.09
CA LEU A 218 -2.68 1.04 13.18
C LEU A 218 -1.17 1.05 13.44
N LEU A 219 -0.53 -0.12 13.49
CA LEU A 219 0.92 -0.22 13.69
C LEU A 219 1.68 0.48 12.56
N PHE A 220 1.23 0.31 11.33
CA PHE A 220 1.79 1.03 10.18
C PHE A 220 1.63 2.55 10.31
N ASP A 221 0.44 3.02 10.66
CA ASP A 221 0.20 4.47 10.83
C ASP A 221 1.05 5.05 11.95
N LEU A 222 1.19 4.35 13.07
CA LEU A 222 2.05 4.74 14.19
C LEU A 222 3.54 4.78 13.78
N ALA A 223 4.01 3.76 13.07
CA ALA A 223 5.37 3.69 12.55
C ALA A 223 5.65 4.86 11.60
N MET A 224 4.72 5.18 10.70
CA MET A 224 4.84 6.31 9.78
C MET A 224 4.82 7.66 10.51
N ARG A 225 3.97 7.84 11.50
CA ARG A 225 3.97 9.05 12.34
C ARG A 225 5.29 9.24 13.07
N TRP A 226 5.84 8.16 13.63
CA TRP A 226 7.14 8.20 14.28
C TRP A 226 8.26 8.55 13.30
N LEU A 227 8.25 7.94 12.10
CA LEU A 227 9.21 8.22 11.04
C LEU A 227 9.15 9.69 10.59
N ILE A 228 7.94 10.22 10.36
CA ILE A 228 7.73 11.63 9.97
C ILE A 228 8.28 12.57 11.03
N ARG A 229 7.99 12.33 12.31
CA ARG A 229 8.50 13.17 13.42
C ARG A 229 10.02 13.17 13.50
N LYS A 230 10.63 12.02 13.24
CA LYS A 230 12.09 11.87 13.29
C LYS A 230 12.77 12.51 12.07
N THR A 231 12.16 12.41 10.90
CA THR A 231 12.76 12.87 9.62
C THR A 231 12.54 14.37 9.39
N ILE A 232 11.45 14.95 9.89
CA ILE A 232 11.08 16.34 9.65
C ILE A 232 10.80 17.05 10.98
N PRO A 233 11.83 17.31 11.82
CA PRO A 233 11.65 17.98 13.11
C PRO A 233 11.26 19.47 12.98
N TRP A 234 11.39 20.06 11.80
CA TRP A 234 11.05 21.45 11.50
C TRP A 234 9.60 21.70 11.09
N ARG A 235 8.81 20.63 10.85
CA ARG A 235 7.38 20.76 10.50
C ARG A 235 6.60 21.31 11.71
N GLY A 236 5.96 22.48 11.54
CA GLY A 236 5.15 23.10 12.59
C GLY A 236 5.92 24.03 13.53
N LYS A 237 7.15 24.44 13.19
CA LYS A 237 7.93 25.45 13.93
C LYS A 237 8.06 26.78 13.15
N GLY A 238 7.22 27.00 12.14
CA GLY A 238 7.12 28.24 11.38
C GLY A 238 5.72 28.82 11.47
#